data_9e41a4f3f9ba641931add0423da37b0d
#
_entry.id   9e41a4f3f9ba641931add0423da37b0d
#
_cell.length_a   1.000
_cell.length_b   1.000
_cell.length_c   1.000
_cell.angle_alpha   90.00
_cell.angle_beta   90.00
_cell.angle_gamma   90.00
#
_symmetry.space_group_name_H-M   'P 1'
#
loop_
_entity.id
_entity.type
_entity.pdbx_description
1 polymer ?
#
loop_
_entity_poly.entity_id
_entity_poly.type
_entity_poly.pdbx_seq_one_letter_code
_entity_poly.pdbx_strand_id
1 'polypeptide(L)'
;MQDIYLVILSIISLIIAIISLGISIKIYKNYEKNMNKLGEGKDFAKMLESYVSQVKELNKRDDQIIEVCNNINKELSHCIKKIGLYKYDAFGNTKNSLSFTLALLDRENNGIVINSIYGQDNSNVYSKPIVKGTSKYNLSYEEKEAINIAMEKVSK
;
A
#
# COMPACT_ATOMS: atom_id res chain seq x y z
N MET A 1 9.29 -1.90 -92.07
CA MET A 1 9.24 -0.94 -90.93
C MET A 1 8.57 -1.49 -89.73
N GLN A 2 7.47 -2.24 -89.85
CA GLN A 2 6.77 -2.86 -88.65
C GLN A 2 7.65 -3.83 -87.86
N ASP A 3 8.46 -4.65 -88.55
CA ASP A 3 9.30 -5.64 -87.84
C ASP A 3 10.40 -5.01 -87.00
N ILE A 4 10.91 -3.82 -87.37
CA ILE A 4 11.90 -3.08 -86.60
C ILE A 4 11.28 -2.54 -85.28
N TYR A 5 10.05 -2.07 -85.33
CA TYR A 5 9.33 -1.59 -84.15
C TYR A 5 9.07 -2.74 -83.15
N LEU A 6 8.72 -3.95 -83.61
CA LEU A 6 8.53 -5.13 -82.78
C LEU A 6 9.84 -5.57 -82.12
N VAL A 7 10.98 -5.52 -82.81
CA VAL A 7 12.29 -5.83 -82.22
C VAL A 7 12.68 -4.80 -81.15
N ILE A 8 12.48 -3.50 -81.41
CA ILE A 8 12.78 -2.44 -80.46
C ILE A 8 11.87 -2.61 -79.15
N LEU A 9 10.60 -2.92 -79.35
CA LEU A 9 9.68 -3.13 -78.24
C LEU A 9 10.07 -4.34 -77.39
N SER A 10 10.54 -5.44 -78.01
CA SER A 10 10.99 -6.63 -77.27
C SER A 10 12.26 -6.35 -76.44
N ILE A 11 13.21 -5.56 -77.03
CA ILE A 11 14.43 -5.16 -76.30
C ILE A 11 14.07 -4.27 -75.03
N ILE A 12 13.17 -3.32 -75.20
CA ILE A 12 12.72 -2.43 -74.12
C ILE A 12 12.06 -3.26 -73.01
N SER A 13 11.19 -4.22 -73.35
CA SER A 13 10.55 -5.09 -72.38
C SER A 13 11.53 -5.95 -71.61
N LEU A 14 12.60 -6.43 -72.28
CA LEU A 14 13.64 -7.22 -71.64
C LEU A 14 14.47 -6.38 -70.67
N ILE A 15 14.78 -5.13 -71.01
CA ILE A 15 15.48 -4.19 -70.12
C ILE A 15 14.65 -3.88 -68.88
N ILE A 16 13.35 -3.63 -69.03
CA ILE A 16 12.45 -3.39 -67.90
C ILE A 16 12.39 -4.61 -67.01
N ALA A 17 12.30 -5.82 -67.54
CA ALA A 17 12.29 -7.06 -66.76
C ALA A 17 13.58 -7.24 -65.93
N ILE A 18 14.75 -6.96 -66.49
CA ILE A 18 16.02 -7.02 -65.74
C ILE A 18 16.13 -6.00 -64.67
N ILE A 19 15.65 -4.76 -64.86
CA ILE A 19 15.66 -3.71 -63.92
C ILE A 19 14.68 -4.08 -62.72
N SER A 20 13.51 -4.60 -63.05
CA SER A 20 12.51 -5.03 -62.07
C SER A 20 13.05 -6.18 -61.18
N LEU A 21 13.75 -7.12 -61.77
CA LEU A 21 14.40 -8.22 -61.05
C LEU A 21 15.51 -7.71 -60.11
N GLY A 22 16.31 -6.76 -60.55
CA GLY A 22 17.36 -6.11 -59.73
C GLY A 22 16.78 -5.35 -58.52
N ILE A 23 15.68 -4.64 -58.73
CA ILE A 23 14.98 -3.93 -57.66
C ILE A 23 14.37 -4.91 -56.64
N SER A 24 13.75 -5.99 -57.12
CA SER A 24 13.17 -7.03 -56.23
C SER A 24 14.23 -7.71 -55.36
N ILE A 25 15.39 -8.05 -55.92
CA ILE A 25 16.52 -8.64 -55.18
C ILE A 25 17.05 -7.65 -54.13
N LYS A 26 17.14 -6.36 -54.46
CA LYS A 26 17.62 -5.32 -53.55
C LYS A 26 16.63 -5.10 -52.39
N ILE A 27 15.35 -5.10 -52.67
CA ILE A 27 14.30 -5.00 -51.65
C ILE A 27 14.35 -6.21 -50.72
N TYR A 28 14.44 -7.43 -51.28
CA TYR A 28 14.50 -8.67 -50.48
C TYR A 28 15.72 -8.69 -49.56
N LYS A 29 16.92 -8.36 -50.04
CA LYS A 29 18.13 -8.26 -49.21
C LYS A 29 18.03 -7.18 -48.12
N ASN A 30 17.39 -6.07 -48.41
CA ASN A 30 17.21 -5.00 -47.43
C ASN A 30 16.18 -5.38 -46.35
N TYR A 31 15.16 -6.15 -46.73
CA TYR A 31 14.18 -6.69 -45.83
C TYR A 31 14.80 -7.71 -44.85
N GLU A 32 15.61 -8.63 -45.37
CA GLU A 32 16.33 -9.63 -44.59
C GLU A 32 17.33 -8.99 -43.61
N LYS A 33 18.06 -7.96 -44.07
CA LYS A 33 19.00 -7.19 -43.25
C LYS A 33 18.30 -6.41 -42.12
N ASN A 34 17.09 -5.90 -42.34
CA ASN A 34 16.32 -5.19 -41.34
C ASN A 34 15.63 -6.14 -40.35
N MET A 35 15.19 -7.31 -40.79
CA MET A 35 14.68 -8.36 -39.93
C MET A 35 15.76 -8.92 -38.98
N ASN A 36 16.98 -9.11 -39.49
CA ASN A 36 18.12 -9.55 -38.68
C ASN A 36 18.59 -8.47 -37.67
N LYS A 37 18.36 -7.17 -37.99
CA LYS A 37 18.60 -6.07 -37.00
C LYS A 37 17.55 -5.95 -35.92
N LEU A 38 16.33 -6.42 -36.15
CA LEU A 38 15.25 -6.47 -35.15
C LEU A 38 15.41 -7.62 -34.15
N GLY A 39 16.53 -8.36 -34.23
CA GLY A 39 16.79 -9.52 -33.38
C GLY A 39 16.00 -10.74 -33.85
N GLU A 40 16.64 -11.87 -33.88
CA GLU A 40 15.93 -13.15 -34.03
C GLU A 40 14.77 -13.15 -33.03
N GLY A 41 13.57 -13.55 -33.44
CA GLY A 41 12.38 -13.61 -32.55
C GLY A 41 12.60 -14.34 -31.22
N LYS A 42 13.70 -15.04 -31.06
CA LYS A 42 14.24 -15.65 -29.85
C LYS A 42 14.67 -14.62 -28.80
N ASP A 43 15.24 -13.47 -29.17
CA ASP A 43 15.64 -12.44 -28.19
C ASP A 43 14.42 -11.68 -27.65
N PHE A 44 13.44 -11.43 -28.51
CA PHE A 44 12.16 -10.85 -28.08
C PHE A 44 11.39 -11.80 -27.17
N ALA A 45 11.33 -13.09 -27.49
CA ALA A 45 10.69 -14.09 -26.66
C ALA A 45 11.37 -14.21 -25.28
N LYS A 46 12.70 -14.23 -25.22
CA LYS A 46 13.47 -14.24 -23.96
C LYS A 46 13.23 -12.96 -23.14
N MET A 47 13.20 -11.80 -23.79
CA MET A 47 12.90 -10.54 -23.13
C MET A 47 11.49 -10.56 -22.55
N LEU A 48 10.49 -11.04 -23.29
CA LEU A 48 9.11 -11.17 -22.83
C LEU A 48 9.00 -12.14 -21.63
N GLU A 49 9.69 -13.27 -21.68
CA GLU A 49 9.74 -14.26 -20.62
C GLU A 49 10.36 -13.67 -19.34
N SER A 50 11.43 -12.88 -19.49
CA SER A 50 12.06 -12.17 -18.39
C SER A 50 11.12 -11.12 -17.75
N TYR A 51 10.37 -10.37 -18.55
CA TYR A 51 9.36 -9.43 -18.03
C TYR A 51 8.23 -10.15 -17.32
N VAL A 52 7.72 -11.24 -17.85
CA VAL A 52 6.68 -12.05 -17.22
C VAL A 52 7.16 -12.61 -15.88
N SER A 53 8.41 -13.07 -15.80
CA SER A 53 9.00 -13.56 -14.55
C SER A 53 9.15 -12.45 -13.51
N GLN A 54 9.60 -11.26 -13.93
CA GLN A 54 9.71 -10.09 -13.04
C GLN A 54 8.34 -9.63 -12.51
N VAL A 55 7.33 -9.60 -13.39
CA VAL A 55 5.94 -9.27 -12.96
C VAL A 55 5.41 -10.28 -11.96
N LYS A 56 5.66 -11.58 -12.15
CA LYS A 56 5.28 -12.62 -11.18
C LYS A 56 5.99 -12.45 -9.85
N GLU A 57 7.27 -12.09 -9.86
CA GLU A 57 8.03 -11.84 -8.63
C GLU A 57 7.52 -10.59 -7.90
N LEU A 58 7.21 -9.51 -8.64
CA LEU A 58 6.61 -8.30 -8.06
C LEU A 58 5.27 -8.60 -7.40
N ASN A 59 4.37 -9.32 -8.09
CA ASN A 59 3.08 -9.70 -7.50
C ASN A 59 3.25 -10.52 -6.21
N LYS A 60 4.20 -11.45 -6.18
CA LYS A 60 4.51 -12.22 -4.96
C LYS A 60 5.00 -11.33 -3.82
N ARG A 61 5.82 -10.31 -4.12
CA ARG A 61 6.27 -9.34 -3.10
C ARG A 61 5.12 -8.47 -2.61
N ASP A 62 4.23 -8.05 -3.50
CA ASP A 62 3.04 -7.27 -3.14
C ASP A 62 2.12 -8.08 -2.20
N ASP A 63 1.89 -9.36 -2.47
CA ASP A 63 1.13 -10.24 -1.58
C ASP A 63 1.78 -10.34 -0.19
N GLN A 64 3.09 -10.48 -0.13
CA GLN A 64 3.83 -10.51 1.13
C GLN A 64 3.72 -9.18 1.90
N ILE A 65 3.80 -8.05 1.20
CA ILE A 65 3.64 -6.73 1.82
C ILE A 65 2.23 -6.57 2.39
N ILE A 66 1.21 -7.00 1.66
CA ILE A 66 -0.19 -6.96 2.11
C ILE A 66 -0.35 -7.81 3.38
N GLU A 67 0.22 -9.01 3.43
CA GLU A 67 0.18 -9.89 4.60
C GLU A 67 0.84 -9.24 5.82
N VAL A 68 2.05 -8.68 5.64
CA VAL A 68 2.76 -7.96 6.71
C VAL A 68 1.96 -6.75 7.20
N CYS A 69 1.39 -5.95 6.28
CA CYS A 69 0.55 -4.81 6.64
C CYS A 69 -0.69 -5.24 7.44
N ASN A 70 -1.33 -6.34 7.07
CA ASN A 70 -2.48 -6.89 7.78
C ASN A 70 -2.10 -7.35 9.19
N ASN A 71 -0.95 -8.02 9.34
CA ASN A 71 -0.45 -8.46 10.64
C ASN A 71 -0.11 -7.26 11.54
N ILE A 72 0.58 -6.25 11.01
CA ILE A 72 0.86 -5.00 11.74
C ILE A 72 -0.44 -4.30 12.17
N ASN A 73 -1.43 -4.20 11.28
CA ASN A 73 -2.72 -3.60 11.64
C ASN A 73 -3.44 -4.37 12.74
N LYS A 74 -3.35 -5.69 12.75
CA LYS A 74 -3.92 -6.55 13.80
C LYS A 74 -3.20 -6.34 15.13
N GLU A 75 -1.88 -6.31 15.16
CA GLU A 75 -1.10 -6.02 16.37
C GLU A 75 -1.38 -4.61 16.89
N LEU A 76 -1.38 -3.62 15.99
CA LEU A 76 -1.68 -2.24 16.35
C LEU A 76 -3.12 -2.06 16.88
N SER A 77 -4.06 -2.95 16.58
CA SER A 77 -5.42 -2.83 17.11
C SER A 77 -5.50 -3.03 18.63
N HIS A 78 -4.58 -3.83 19.18
CA HIS A 78 -4.47 -4.11 20.60
C HIS A 78 -3.50 -3.19 21.35
N CYS A 79 -2.79 -2.31 20.63
CA CYS A 79 -1.94 -1.30 21.28
C CYS A 79 -2.79 -0.18 21.87
N ILE A 80 -2.32 0.39 22.98
CA ILE A 80 -2.96 1.58 23.59
C ILE A 80 -2.81 2.75 22.62
N LYS A 81 -3.94 3.29 22.19
CA LYS A 81 -4.04 4.41 21.24
C LYS A 81 -4.82 5.60 21.78
N LYS A 82 -5.64 5.37 22.78
CA LYS A 82 -6.56 6.36 23.33
C LYS A 82 -6.19 6.61 24.76
N ILE A 83 -5.94 7.88 25.09
CA ILE A 83 -5.53 8.31 26.41
C ILE A 83 -6.45 9.44 26.84
N GLY A 84 -7.15 9.23 27.95
CA GLY A 84 -7.97 10.23 28.60
C GLY A 84 -7.49 10.49 30.02
N LEU A 85 -7.24 11.74 30.34
CA LEU A 85 -6.84 12.18 31.67
C LEU A 85 -7.89 13.15 32.22
N TYR A 86 -8.44 12.86 33.35
CA TYR A 86 -9.34 13.72 34.08
C TYR A 86 -8.75 14.02 35.49
N LYS A 87 -8.52 15.31 35.77
CA LYS A 87 -8.01 15.77 37.08
C LYS A 87 -9.13 16.35 37.91
N TYR A 88 -9.13 16.07 39.19
CA TYR A 88 -10.18 16.52 40.11
C TYR A 88 -9.67 16.72 41.56
N ASP A 89 -10.45 17.40 42.35
CA ASP A 89 -10.23 17.52 43.80
C ASP A 89 -11.17 16.56 44.52
N ALA A 90 -10.62 15.48 45.08
CA ALA A 90 -11.41 14.45 45.75
C ALA A 90 -12.03 14.89 47.11
N PHE A 91 -11.45 15.91 47.75
CA PHE A 91 -11.79 16.31 49.12
C PHE A 91 -12.22 17.77 49.25
N GLY A 92 -12.13 18.58 48.20
CA GLY A 92 -12.50 20.00 48.19
C GLY A 92 -11.65 20.91 49.09
N ASN A 93 -10.57 20.38 49.65
CA ASN A 93 -9.77 21.08 50.66
C ASN A 93 -8.39 21.49 50.20
N THR A 94 -7.99 21.15 49.00
CA THR A 94 -6.66 21.43 48.48
C THR A 94 -6.74 22.39 47.30
N LYS A 95 -5.97 23.48 47.35
CA LYS A 95 -5.86 24.44 46.23
C LYS A 95 -5.31 23.84 44.92
N ASN A 96 -4.95 22.55 44.95
CA ASN A 96 -4.39 21.83 43.81
C ASN A 96 -5.16 20.51 43.60
N SER A 97 -5.76 20.34 42.42
CA SER A 97 -6.40 19.08 41.99
C SER A 97 -5.33 18.03 41.72
N LEU A 98 -4.84 17.36 42.76
CA LEU A 98 -3.78 16.35 42.65
C LEU A 98 -4.34 14.95 42.36
N SER A 99 -5.63 14.72 42.64
CA SER A 99 -6.28 13.48 42.23
C SER A 99 -6.51 13.44 40.73
N PHE A 100 -6.37 12.28 40.14
CA PHE A 100 -6.58 12.10 38.70
C PHE A 100 -7.09 10.71 38.35
N THR A 101 -7.80 10.62 37.25
CA THR A 101 -8.17 9.38 36.60
C THR A 101 -7.58 9.34 35.22
N LEU A 102 -6.94 8.22 34.87
CA LEU A 102 -6.28 7.97 33.57
C LEU A 102 -6.92 6.75 32.91
N ALA A 103 -7.52 6.94 31.75
CA ALA A 103 -7.98 5.86 30.89
C ALA A 103 -6.96 5.59 29.77
N LEU A 104 -6.59 4.32 29.60
CA LEU A 104 -5.69 3.83 28.59
C LEU A 104 -6.43 2.74 27.79
N LEU A 105 -6.79 3.04 26.53
CA LEU A 105 -7.63 2.18 25.72
C LEU A 105 -7.00 1.88 24.37
N ASP A 106 -7.28 0.69 23.85
CA ASP A 106 -6.96 0.27 22.49
C ASP A 106 -7.95 0.84 21.45
N ARG A 107 -7.83 0.40 20.22
CA ARG A 107 -8.72 0.80 19.11
C ARG A 107 -10.17 0.42 19.38
N GLU A 108 -10.42 -0.70 20.04
CA GLU A 108 -11.75 -1.27 20.32
C GLU A 108 -12.33 -0.81 21.67
N ASN A 109 -11.69 0.15 22.33
CA ASN A 109 -12.01 0.66 23.65
C ASN A 109 -11.83 -0.39 24.76
N ASN A 110 -10.91 -1.34 24.59
CA ASN A 110 -10.47 -2.23 25.66
C ASN A 110 -9.22 -1.66 26.32
N GLY A 111 -9.03 -1.93 27.60
CA GLY A 111 -7.86 -1.46 28.33
C GLY A 111 -8.11 -1.35 29.81
N ILE A 112 -7.59 -0.29 30.42
CA ILE A 112 -7.71 -0.05 31.86
C ILE A 112 -8.02 1.41 32.15
N VAL A 113 -8.71 1.64 33.25
CA VAL A 113 -8.79 2.94 33.91
C VAL A 113 -8.06 2.87 35.25
N ILE A 114 -7.22 3.87 35.53
CA ILE A 114 -6.45 4.02 36.76
C ILE A 114 -6.95 5.28 37.45
N ASN A 115 -7.36 5.15 38.71
CA ASN A 115 -7.81 6.26 39.50
C ASN A 115 -6.86 6.45 40.69
N SER A 116 -6.26 7.63 40.80
CA SER A 116 -5.37 8.04 41.88
C SER A 116 -6.07 9.11 42.73
N ILE A 117 -6.36 8.79 43.97
CA ILE A 117 -6.97 9.67 44.92
C ILE A 117 -5.90 10.16 45.88
N TYR A 118 -5.64 11.46 45.89
CA TYR A 118 -4.65 12.09 46.73
C TYR A 118 -5.33 12.79 47.91
N GLY A 119 -5.06 12.33 49.15
CA GLY A 119 -5.47 12.96 50.37
C GLY A 119 -4.27 13.51 51.15
N GLN A 120 -4.53 14.27 52.27
CA GLN A 120 -3.46 14.85 53.08
C GLN A 120 -2.59 13.79 53.76
N ASP A 121 -3.20 12.72 54.25
CA ASP A 121 -2.49 11.67 54.99
C ASP A 121 -2.33 10.38 54.21
N ASN A 122 -3.11 10.16 53.15
CA ASN A 122 -3.14 8.92 52.40
C ASN A 122 -3.30 9.17 50.90
N SER A 123 -2.62 8.35 50.12
CA SER A 123 -2.78 8.30 48.65
C SER A 123 -3.12 6.87 48.23
N ASN A 124 -4.24 6.72 47.52
CA ASN A 124 -4.70 5.41 47.05
C ASN A 124 -4.80 5.38 45.55
N VAL A 125 -4.38 4.25 44.95
CA VAL A 125 -4.47 4.02 43.50
C VAL A 125 -5.27 2.74 43.24
N TYR A 126 -6.27 2.85 42.39
CA TYR A 126 -7.12 1.73 41.98
C TYR A 126 -7.07 1.58 40.46
N SER A 127 -7.25 0.36 39.99
CA SER A 127 -7.38 0.12 38.52
C SER A 127 -8.57 -0.79 38.26
N LYS A 128 -9.27 -0.54 37.16
CA LYS A 128 -10.39 -1.36 36.71
C LYS A 128 -10.21 -1.70 35.21
N PRO A 129 -10.46 -2.95 34.82
CA PRO A 129 -10.42 -3.34 33.38
C PRO A 129 -11.62 -2.74 32.65
N ILE A 130 -11.37 -2.31 31.44
CA ILE A 130 -12.36 -1.77 30.50
C ILE A 130 -12.47 -2.70 29.32
N VAL A 131 -13.69 -3.05 28.95
CA VAL A 131 -14.02 -3.87 27.78
C VAL A 131 -15.09 -3.13 26.98
N LYS A 132 -14.78 -2.80 25.73
CA LYS A 132 -15.66 -2.04 24.82
C LYS A 132 -16.20 -0.74 25.45
N GLY A 133 -15.32 -0.01 26.16
CA GLY A 133 -15.65 1.26 26.82
C GLY A 133 -16.42 1.12 28.13
N THR A 134 -16.67 -0.08 28.62
CA THR A 134 -17.41 -0.36 29.84
C THR A 134 -16.63 -1.24 30.82
N SER A 135 -17.05 -1.33 32.06
CA SER A 135 -16.47 -2.24 33.05
C SER A 135 -17.56 -3.03 33.77
N LYS A 136 -17.23 -4.26 34.17
CA LYS A 136 -18.07 -5.05 35.10
C LYS A 136 -18.07 -4.50 36.52
N TYR A 137 -17.15 -3.61 36.86
CA TYR A 137 -17.09 -2.91 38.12
C TYR A 137 -17.79 -1.56 38.01
N ASN A 138 -18.38 -1.09 39.14
CA ASN A 138 -18.97 0.25 39.16
C ASN A 138 -17.89 1.31 38.90
N LEU A 139 -18.08 2.11 37.85
CA LEU A 139 -17.21 3.24 37.52
C LEU A 139 -17.70 4.49 38.21
N SER A 140 -16.78 5.25 38.85
CA SER A 140 -17.07 6.59 39.35
C SER A 140 -17.37 7.57 38.23
N TYR A 141 -17.82 8.77 38.56
CA TYR A 141 -18.03 9.84 37.61
C TYR A 141 -16.71 10.19 36.87
N GLU A 142 -15.63 10.36 37.63
CA GLU A 142 -14.30 10.73 37.14
C GLU A 142 -13.71 9.65 36.23
N GLU A 143 -13.97 8.36 36.54
CA GLU A 143 -13.54 7.24 35.69
C GLU A 143 -14.28 7.23 34.36
N LYS A 144 -15.59 7.52 34.37
CA LYS A 144 -16.39 7.64 33.16
C LYS A 144 -15.93 8.81 32.30
N GLU A 145 -15.65 9.97 32.91
CA GLU A 145 -15.15 11.15 32.21
C GLU A 145 -13.79 10.88 31.54
N ALA A 146 -12.86 10.22 32.25
CA ALA A 146 -11.57 9.87 31.65
C ALA A 146 -11.73 8.92 30.44
N ILE A 147 -12.66 7.96 30.53
CA ILE A 147 -12.97 7.04 29.42
C ILE A 147 -13.58 7.81 28.24
N ASN A 148 -14.52 8.73 28.49
CA ASN A 148 -15.14 9.57 27.45
C ASN A 148 -14.08 10.44 26.74
N ILE A 149 -13.22 11.11 27.51
CA ILE A 149 -12.11 11.90 26.96
C ILE A 149 -11.19 11.05 26.06
N ALA A 150 -10.91 9.80 26.48
CA ALA A 150 -10.10 8.88 25.68
C ALA A 150 -10.78 8.51 24.35
N MET A 151 -12.11 8.33 24.36
CA MET A 151 -12.87 7.96 23.17
C MET A 151 -13.09 9.13 22.21
N GLU A 152 -13.31 10.36 22.71
CA GLU A 152 -13.55 11.55 21.89
C GLU A 152 -12.31 12.06 21.14
N LYS A 153 -11.11 11.92 21.71
CA LYS A 153 -9.86 12.40 21.11
C LYS A 153 -9.48 11.73 19.78
N VAL A 154 -10.14 10.66 19.40
CA VAL A 154 -9.87 9.92 18.14
C VAL A 154 -10.76 10.39 17.00
N SER A 155 -11.73 11.28 17.25
CA SER A 155 -12.67 11.80 16.24
C SER A 155 -12.12 13.01 15.45
N LYS A 156 -10.86 13.37 15.62
CA LYS A 156 -10.12 14.39 14.86
C LYS A 156 -8.87 13.71 14.27
#